data_1ea1175f5436526c10a0d08a6f71a35d
#
_entry.id   1ea1175f5436526c10a0d08a6f71a35d
#
_cell.length_a   1.000
_cell.length_b   1.000
_cell.length_c   1.000
_cell.angle_alpha   90.00
_cell.angle_beta   90.00
_cell.angle_gamma   90.00
#
_symmetry.space_group_name_H-M   'P 1'
#
loop_
_entity.id
_entity.type
_entity.pdbx_description
1 polymer ?
#
loop_
_entity_poly.entity_id
_entity_poly.type
_entity_poly.pdbx_seq_one_letter_code
_entity_poly.pdbx_strand_id
1 'polypeptide(L)'
;MNEDLKYRKAEPADAERIMEIIRQAQAQMRALGNLQWQDGYPARADIDNDIARGYGYVFEKSGTAEEPAAAGTPQKCDKGRASGAVIAYGAVVFDGEPAYGAIDGAWLTGGDYVVLHRLAVADGEKGRGVAAEFMRRTEALARERGVSSFRVDTNFDNRYMLRMLERLGFAYCGKIVYGSGERLAFEKPFEA
;
A
#
# COMPACT_ATOMS: atom_id res chain seq x y z
N MET A 1 -9.32 -15.05 -10.03
CA MET A 1 -8.35 -14.76 -8.97
C MET A 1 -6.98 -14.96 -9.57
N ASN A 2 -6.07 -13.99 -9.48
CA ASN A 2 -4.70 -14.18 -9.97
C ASN A 2 -3.99 -15.14 -8.99
N GLU A 3 -3.92 -16.41 -9.34
CA GLU A 3 -3.25 -17.46 -8.55
C GLU A 3 -1.73 -17.22 -8.42
N ASP A 4 -1.20 -16.28 -9.21
CA ASP A 4 0.23 -15.96 -9.26
C ASP A 4 0.68 -14.86 -8.28
N LEU A 5 -0.25 -14.27 -7.48
CA LEU A 5 0.08 -13.20 -6.54
C LEU A 5 0.15 -13.69 -5.11
N LYS A 6 1.35 -13.66 -4.54
CA LYS A 6 1.58 -13.94 -3.12
C LYS A 6 1.55 -12.65 -2.30
N TYR A 7 0.61 -12.56 -1.34
CA TYR A 7 0.56 -11.49 -0.34
C TYR A 7 1.39 -11.91 0.87
N ARG A 8 2.43 -11.15 1.18
CA ARG A 8 3.33 -11.44 2.30
C ARG A 8 3.87 -10.20 2.98
N LYS A 9 4.41 -10.36 4.18
CA LYS A 9 5.21 -9.30 4.81
C LYS A 9 6.42 -8.96 3.94
N ALA A 10 6.76 -7.67 3.93
CA ALA A 10 7.98 -7.18 3.33
C ALA A 10 9.19 -7.56 4.19
N GLU A 11 10.28 -7.87 3.56
CA GLU A 11 11.57 -8.19 4.16
C GLU A 11 12.61 -7.08 3.82
N PRO A 12 13.70 -6.92 4.58
CA PRO A 12 14.72 -5.92 4.28
C PRO A 12 15.28 -6.01 2.84
N ALA A 13 15.32 -7.22 2.28
CA ALA A 13 15.75 -7.45 0.89
C ALA A 13 14.80 -6.84 -0.16
N ASP A 14 13.54 -6.58 0.18
CA ASP A 14 12.56 -5.97 -0.72
C ASP A 14 12.71 -4.45 -0.82
N ALA A 15 13.41 -3.82 0.13
CA ALA A 15 13.37 -2.38 0.33
C ALA A 15 13.81 -1.57 -0.90
N GLU A 16 14.82 -2.02 -1.65
CA GLU A 16 15.25 -1.34 -2.89
C GLU A 16 14.14 -1.39 -3.95
N ARG A 17 13.53 -2.56 -4.14
CA ARG A 17 12.44 -2.72 -5.10
C ARG A 17 11.19 -1.92 -4.68
N ILE A 18 10.88 -1.88 -3.41
CA ILE A 18 9.80 -1.05 -2.86
C ILE A 18 10.06 0.42 -3.17
N MET A 19 11.28 0.92 -2.95
CA MET A 19 11.64 2.30 -3.27
C MET A 19 11.57 2.64 -4.76
N GLU A 20 11.86 1.69 -5.66
CA GLU A 20 11.61 1.89 -7.10
C GLU A 20 10.11 2.10 -7.38
N ILE A 21 9.24 1.27 -6.80
CA ILE A 21 7.79 1.37 -6.95
C ILE A 21 7.27 2.69 -6.37
N ILE A 22 7.78 3.12 -5.22
CA ILE A 22 7.45 4.42 -4.60
C ILE A 22 7.85 5.57 -5.53
N ARG A 23 9.06 5.57 -6.09
CA ARG A 23 9.50 6.61 -7.03
C ARG A 23 8.62 6.67 -8.29
N GLN A 24 8.18 5.53 -8.81
CA GLN A 24 7.22 5.47 -9.93
C GLN A 24 5.88 6.11 -9.54
N ALA A 25 5.37 5.84 -8.33
CA ALA A 25 4.15 6.45 -7.83
C ALA A 25 4.30 7.97 -7.60
N GLN A 26 5.42 8.43 -7.04
CA GLN A 26 5.73 9.86 -6.89
C GLN A 26 5.79 10.57 -8.25
N ALA A 27 6.44 9.98 -9.24
CA ALA A 27 6.52 10.52 -10.59
C ALA A 27 5.13 10.61 -11.25
N GLN A 28 4.28 9.58 -11.10
CA GLN A 28 2.92 9.60 -11.60
C GLN A 28 2.06 10.68 -10.92
N MET A 29 2.14 10.81 -9.59
CA MET A 29 1.42 11.85 -8.85
C MET A 29 1.81 13.24 -9.33
N ARG A 30 3.11 13.50 -9.51
CA ARG A 30 3.63 14.76 -10.05
C ARG A 30 3.08 15.05 -11.44
N ALA A 31 3.09 14.06 -12.34
CA ALA A 31 2.57 14.19 -13.70
C ALA A 31 1.07 14.52 -13.73
N LEU A 32 0.33 14.10 -12.70
CA LEU A 32 -1.12 14.39 -12.54
C LEU A 32 -1.40 15.68 -11.77
N GLY A 33 -0.37 16.43 -11.36
CA GLY A 33 -0.50 17.64 -10.56
C GLY A 33 -0.87 17.38 -9.09
N ASN A 34 -0.78 16.14 -8.63
CA ASN A 34 -1.03 15.79 -7.25
C ASN A 34 0.21 16.07 -6.41
N LEU A 35 0.05 16.89 -5.36
CA LEU A 35 1.14 17.31 -4.48
C LEU A 35 1.49 16.30 -3.37
N GLN A 36 0.70 15.25 -3.24
CA GLN A 36 0.98 14.19 -2.27
C GLN A 36 2.31 13.50 -2.64
N TRP A 37 3.14 13.21 -1.65
CA TRP A 37 4.43 12.53 -1.81
C TRP A 37 5.51 13.30 -2.60
N GLN A 38 5.43 14.64 -2.67
CA GLN A 38 6.40 15.43 -3.45
C GLN A 38 7.58 15.98 -2.63
N ASP A 39 7.45 16.04 -1.29
CA ASP A 39 8.48 16.59 -0.39
C ASP A 39 9.44 15.51 0.15
N GLY A 40 9.81 14.54 -0.71
CA GLY A 40 10.71 13.44 -0.35
C GLY A 40 10.07 12.32 0.47
N TYR A 41 8.77 12.39 0.75
CA TYR A 41 8.00 11.34 1.41
C TYR A 41 7.24 10.50 0.37
N PRO A 42 7.10 9.15 0.54
CA PRO A 42 7.86 8.32 1.49
C PRO A 42 9.34 8.21 1.11
N ALA A 43 10.21 8.29 2.10
CA ALA A 43 11.64 8.08 1.95
C ALA A 43 12.04 6.63 2.27
N ARG A 44 13.29 6.27 2.03
CA ARG A 44 13.82 4.95 2.38
C ARG A 44 13.66 4.64 3.88
N ALA A 45 13.87 5.62 4.74
CA ALA A 45 13.73 5.46 6.19
C ALA A 45 12.30 5.09 6.61
N ASP A 46 11.28 5.60 5.89
CA ASP A 46 9.88 5.24 6.15
C ASP A 46 9.62 3.76 5.83
N ILE A 47 10.18 3.27 4.73
CA ILE A 47 10.05 1.88 4.31
C ILE A 47 10.80 0.94 5.26
N ASP A 48 12.03 1.29 5.65
CA ASP A 48 12.81 0.52 6.60
C ASP A 48 12.11 0.44 7.98
N ASN A 49 11.49 1.54 8.43
CA ASN A 49 10.68 1.56 9.66
C ASN A 49 9.44 0.68 9.53
N ASP A 50 8.72 0.74 8.41
CA ASP A 50 7.55 -0.12 8.18
C ASP A 50 7.92 -1.61 8.20
N ILE A 51 9.06 -1.97 7.60
CA ILE A 51 9.56 -3.34 7.61
C ILE A 51 9.93 -3.76 9.03
N ALA A 52 10.68 -2.92 9.75
CA ALA A 52 11.14 -3.21 11.11
C ALA A 52 9.97 -3.39 12.09
N ARG A 53 8.88 -2.63 11.91
CA ARG A 53 7.65 -2.74 12.72
C ARG A 53 6.71 -3.84 12.24
N GLY A 54 7.00 -4.51 11.13
CA GLY A 54 6.16 -5.55 10.54
C GLY A 54 4.87 -5.03 9.90
N TYR A 55 4.84 -3.75 9.55
CA TYR A 55 3.74 -3.10 8.84
C TYR A 55 3.83 -3.25 7.32
N GLY A 56 5.04 -3.37 6.78
CA GLY A 56 5.26 -3.52 5.34
C GLY A 56 4.68 -4.83 4.81
N TYR A 57 3.85 -4.75 3.77
CA TYR A 57 3.35 -5.89 3.00
C TYR A 57 3.61 -5.67 1.52
N VAL A 58 3.81 -6.76 0.80
CA VAL A 58 4.05 -6.74 -0.64
C VAL A 58 3.17 -7.76 -1.36
N PHE A 59 2.89 -7.48 -2.63
CA PHE A 59 2.57 -8.53 -3.60
C PHE A 59 3.83 -8.95 -4.33
N GLU A 60 4.09 -10.24 -4.27
CA GLU A 60 5.11 -10.92 -5.03
C GLU A 60 4.42 -11.72 -6.14
N LYS A 61 4.80 -11.50 -7.38
CA LYS A 61 4.31 -12.23 -8.54
C LYS A 61 5.27 -13.37 -8.83
N SER A 62 4.77 -14.60 -8.84
CA SER A 62 5.56 -15.75 -9.27
C SER A 62 6.05 -15.53 -10.70
N GLY A 63 7.36 -15.40 -10.89
CA GLY A 63 7.94 -15.22 -12.21
C GLY A 63 8.15 -16.57 -12.88
N THR A 64 7.69 -16.74 -14.12
CA THR A 64 8.47 -17.47 -15.08
C THR A 64 9.76 -16.67 -15.26
N ALA A 65 10.90 -17.28 -14.99
CA ALA A 65 12.20 -16.67 -15.24
C ALA A 65 12.27 -16.26 -16.71
N GLU A 66 11.98 -14.99 -17.02
CA GLU A 66 12.47 -14.39 -18.25
C GLU A 66 13.96 -14.13 -18.03
N GLU A 67 14.78 -14.87 -18.76
CA GLU A 67 16.23 -14.64 -18.80
C GLU A 67 16.50 -13.18 -19.18
N PRO A 68 17.38 -12.47 -18.45
CA PRO A 68 17.83 -11.17 -18.91
C PRO A 68 18.61 -11.36 -20.21
N ALA A 69 18.15 -10.72 -21.28
CA ALA A 69 18.88 -10.63 -22.53
C ALA A 69 20.33 -10.19 -22.27
N ALA A 70 21.25 -10.94 -22.80
CA ALA A 70 22.70 -10.92 -22.64
C ALA A 70 23.33 -9.53 -22.57
N ALA A 71 24.13 -9.25 -21.53
CA ALA A 71 25.52 -8.80 -21.66
C ALA A 71 26.17 -8.57 -20.27
N GLY A 72 27.17 -9.39 -19.96
CA GLY A 72 28.33 -8.96 -19.15
C GLY A 72 28.33 -9.25 -17.65
N THR A 73 29.13 -10.27 -17.28
CA THR A 73 29.79 -10.55 -15.99
C THR A 73 29.00 -11.31 -14.93
N PRO A 74 29.47 -12.51 -14.52
CA PRO A 74 28.80 -13.31 -13.50
C PRO A 74 29.14 -12.81 -12.10
N GLN A 75 28.17 -12.13 -11.46
CA GLN A 75 28.22 -11.90 -10.03
C GLN A 75 27.56 -13.10 -9.34
N LYS A 76 28.31 -13.75 -8.44
CA LYS A 76 27.86 -14.89 -7.66
C LYS A 76 26.58 -14.53 -6.91
N CYS A 77 25.43 -15.04 -7.38
CA CYS A 77 24.20 -15.06 -6.64
C CYS A 77 24.15 -16.33 -5.82
N ASP A 78 23.92 -16.18 -4.50
CA ASP A 78 23.61 -17.27 -3.60
C ASP A 78 22.42 -18.09 -4.14
N LYS A 79 22.63 -19.38 -4.29
CA LYS A 79 21.62 -20.34 -4.71
C LYS A 79 20.64 -20.57 -3.57
N GLY A 80 19.42 -20.03 -3.68
CA GLY A 80 18.36 -20.44 -2.79
C GLY A 80 17.16 -19.52 -2.67
N ARG A 81 16.45 -19.26 -3.73
CA ARG A 81 15.01 -19.00 -3.83
C ARG A 81 14.73 -18.35 -5.18
N ALA A 82 13.88 -18.97 -6.00
CA ALA A 82 13.26 -18.24 -7.10
C ALA A 82 12.30 -17.22 -6.44
N SER A 83 12.83 -16.03 -6.10
CA SER A 83 12.07 -14.92 -5.55
C SER A 83 11.27 -14.33 -6.70
N GLY A 84 9.95 -14.35 -6.60
CA GLY A 84 9.08 -13.64 -7.52
C GLY A 84 9.34 -12.13 -7.47
N ALA A 85 8.93 -11.41 -8.50
CA ALA A 85 9.09 -9.96 -8.55
C ALA A 85 8.08 -9.27 -7.61
N VAL A 86 8.55 -8.39 -6.72
CA VAL A 86 7.66 -7.49 -5.96
C VAL A 86 7.04 -6.48 -6.92
N ILE A 87 5.71 -6.42 -6.95
CA ILE A 87 4.91 -5.59 -7.86
C ILE A 87 4.02 -4.55 -7.17
N ALA A 88 3.78 -4.69 -5.88
CA ALA A 88 3.04 -3.71 -5.08
C ALA A 88 3.53 -3.70 -3.64
N TYR A 89 3.36 -2.57 -2.98
CA TYR A 89 3.70 -2.34 -1.58
C TYR A 89 2.59 -1.55 -0.89
N GLY A 90 2.41 -1.79 0.41
CA GLY A 90 1.59 -0.97 1.30
C GLY A 90 1.96 -1.22 2.76
N ALA A 91 1.80 -0.21 3.60
CA ALA A 91 1.97 -0.34 5.05
C ALA A 91 0.62 -0.61 5.71
N VAL A 92 0.47 -1.77 6.30
CA VAL A 92 -0.75 -2.27 6.97
C VAL A 92 -0.56 -2.17 8.48
N VAL A 93 -1.26 -1.24 9.10
CA VAL A 93 -1.07 -0.86 10.51
C VAL A 93 -2.30 -1.27 11.32
N PHE A 94 -2.08 -1.99 12.43
CA PHE A 94 -3.12 -2.42 13.36
C PHE A 94 -3.06 -1.67 14.70
N ASP A 95 -2.01 -0.89 14.92
CA ASP A 95 -1.76 -0.18 16.19
C ASP A 95 -2.48 1.18 16.23
N GLY A 96 -3.33 1.45 15.23
CA GLY A 96 -4.02 2.72 15.08
C GLY A 96 -3.19 3.79 14.36
N GLU A 97 -3.84 4.93 14.07
CA GLU A 97 -3.25 6.13 13.50
C GLU A 97 -3.57 7.31 14.43
N PRO A 98 -2.56 7.93 15.08
CA PRO A 98 -2.80 8.99 16.04
C PRO A 98 -3.64 10.16 15.49
N ALA A 99 -3.43 10.52 14.22
CA ALA A 99 -4.17 11.60 13.58
C ALA A 99 -5.66 11.31 13.45
N TYR A 100 -6.07 10.04 13.47
CA TYR A 100 -7.47 9.64 13.30
C TYR A 100 -8.34 9.95 14.53
N GLY A 101 -7.71 10.15 15.69
CA GLY A 101 -8.40 10.61 16.89
C GLY A 101 -8.93 12.04 16.82
N ALA A 102 -8.41 12.86 15.88
CA ALA A 102 -8.80 14.25 15.67
C ALA A 102 -9.56 14.46 14.36
N ILE A 103 -10.35 13.49 13.92
CA ILE A 103 -11.14 13.60 12.70
C ILE A 103 -12.16 14.76 12.78
N ASP A 104 -12.19 15.60 11.75
CA ASP A 104 -13.29 16.53 11.50
C ASP A 104 -14.40 15.77 10.77
N GLY A 105 -15.30 15.18 11.54
CA GLY A 105 -16.32 14.23 11.12
C GLY A 105 -16.53 13.13 12.15
N ALA A 106 -16.93 11.93 11.71
CA ALA A 106 -17.14 10.79 12.59
C ALA A 106 -16.82 9.46 11.90
N TRP A 107 -16.09 8.59 12.59
CA TRP A 107 -15.92 7.21 12.18
C TRP A 107 -17.23 6.43 12.34
N LEU A 108 -17.45 5.42 11.50
CA LEU A 108 -18.65 4.59 11.53
C LEU A 108 -18.61 3.57 12.66
N THR A 109 -17.41 3.16 13.09
CA THR A 109 -17.23 2.20 14.17
C THR A 109 -16.35 2.78 15.29
N GLY A 110 -16.56 2.30 16.52
CA GLY A 110 -15.73 2.65 17.69
C GLY A 110 -14.70 1.59 18.06
N GLY A 111 -14.64 0.48 17.32
CA GLY A 111 -13.73 -0.63 17.62
C GLY A 111 -12.35 -0.51 16.99
N ASP A 112 -11.54 -1.57 17.17
CA ASP A 112 -10.23 -1.68 16.53
C ASP A 112 -10.36 -1.70 15.01
N TYR A 113 -9.37 -1.15 14.34
CA TYR A 113 -9.37 -1.01 12.89
C TYR A 113 -7.98 -1.26 12.30
N VAL A 114 -7.95 -1.61 11.01
CA VAL A 114 -6.73 -1.61 10.22
C VAL A 114 -6.62 -0.32 9.42
N VAL A 115 -5.39 0.17 9.23
CA VAL A 115 -5.08 1.31 8.34
C VAL A 115 -4.14 0.84 7.25
N LEU A 116 -4.36 1.33 6.02
CA LEU A 116 -3.44 1.13 4.91
C LEU A 116 -2.83 2.46 4.49
N HIS A 117 -1.52 2.57 4.65
CA HIS A 117 -0.72 3.69 4.17
C HIS A 117 0.15 3.29 2.99
N ARG A 118 0.56 4.28 2.20
CA ARG A 118 1.62 4.14 1.18
C ARG A 118 1.38 3.06 0.12
N LEU A 119 0.10 2.78 -0.21
CA LEU A 119 -0.21 1.81 -1.28
C LEU A 119 0.34 2.29 -2.62
N ALA A 120 1.22 1.50 -3.20
CA ALA A 120 1.84 1.75 -4.50
C ALA A 120 1.94 0.46 -5.32
N VAL A 121 1.79 0.60 -6.64
CA VAL A 121 1.85 -0.50 -7.62
C VAL A 121 2.86 -0.15 -8.69
N ALA A 122 3.68 -1.11 -9.09
CA ALA A 122 4.66 -0.98 -10.17
C ALA A 122 3.99 -0.57 -11.49
N ASP A 123 4.65 0.26 -12.29
CA ASP A 123 4.08 0.84 -13.52
C ASP A 123 3.54 -0.22 -14.49
N GLY A 124 4.27 -1.31 -14.70
CA GLY A 124 3.87 -2.41 -15.59
C GLY A 124 2.64 -3.20 -15.12
N GLU A 125 2.22 -3.02 -13.87
CA GLU A 125 1.09 -3.75 -13.28
C GLU A 125 -0.12 -2.84 -12.96
N LYS A 126 -0.02 -1.54 -13.26
CA LYS A 126 -1.13 -0.59 -13.10
C LYS A 126 -2.27 -0.90 -14.08
N GLY A 127 -3.50 -0.57 -13.68
CA GLY A 127 -4.70 -0.83 -14.48
C GLY A 127 -5.18 -2.29 -14.47
N ARG A 128 -4.47 -3.20 -13.81
CA ARG A 128 -4.79 -4.64 -13.74
C ARG A 128 -5.52 -5.04 -12.46
N GLY A 129 -5.98 -4.09 -11.65
CA GLY A 129 -6.71 -4.35 -10.41
C GLY A 129 -5.84 -4.70 -9.20
N VAL A 130 -4.50 -4.65 -9.33
CA VAL A 130 -3.55 -5.04 -8.26
C VAL A 130 -3.77 -4.27 -6.96
N ALA A 131 -3.99 -2.94 -7.03
CA ALA A 131 -4.25 -2.13 -5.84
C ALA A 131 -5.55 -2.54 -5.13
N ALA A 132 -6.62 -2.80 -5.88
CA ALA A 132 -7.89 -3.25 -5.30
C ALA A 132 -7.77 -4.65 -4.67
N GLU A 133 -7.00 -5.55 -5.29
CA GLU A 133 -6.73 -6.87 -4.71
C GLU A 133 -5.87 -6.77 -3.45
N PHE A 134 -4.88 -5.84 -3.43
CA PHE A 134 -4.10 -5.58 -2.21
C PHE A 134 -5.00 -5.16 -1.05
N MET A 135 -5.96 -4.26 -1.29
CA MET A 135 -6.93 -3.86 -0.28
C MET A 135 -7.82 -5.02 0.18
N ARG A 136 -8.28 -5.89 -0.73
CA ARG A 136 -9.06 -7.08 -0.35
C ARG A 136 -8.25 -8.07 0.51
N ARG A 137 -6.97 -8.27 0.21
CA ARG A 137 -6.08 -9.10 1.04
C ARG A 137 -5.83 -8.48 2.41
N THR A 138 -5.69 -7.14 2.47
CA THR A 138 -5.60 -6.40 3.74
C THR A 138 -6.89 -6.56 4.54
N GLU A 139 -8.07 -6.46 3.90
CA GLU A 139 -9.36 -6.69 4.54
C GLU A 139 -9.49 -8.12 5.09
N ALA A 140 -9.12 -9.13 4.30
CA ALA A 140 -9.15 -10.54 4.73
C ALA A 140 -8.26 -10.75 5.96
N LEU A 141 -7.02 -10.24 5.92
CA LEU A 141 -6.09 -10.29 7.06
C LEU A 141 -6.66 -9.59 8.31
N ALA A 142 -7.36 -8.46 8.11
CA ALA A 142 -7.97 -7.72 9.21
C ALA A 142 -9.12 -8.50 9.85
N ARG A 143 -9.98 -9.12 9.05
CA ARG A 143 -11.05 -9.99 9.53
C ARG A 143 -10.52 -11.20 10.30
N GLU A 144 -9.45 -11.84 9.82
CA GLU A 144 -8.77 -12.93 10.53
C GLU A 144 -8.21 -12.49 11.89
N ARG A 145 -7.88 -11.21 12.06
CA ARG A 145 -7.42 -10.62 13.33
C ARG A 145 -8.54 -10.11 14.22
N GLY A 146 -9.79 -10.21 13.78
CA GLY A 146 -10.96 -9.79 14.56
C GLY A 146 -11.12 -8.29 14.70
N VAL A 147 -10.47 -7.45 13.86
CA VAL A 147 -10.72 -6.01 13.86
C VAL A 147 -12.05 -5.68 13.18
N SER A 148 -12.68 -4.58 13.57
CA SER A 148 -14.05 -4.26 13.20
C SER A 148 -14.19 -3.46 11.91
N SER A 149 -13.10 -2.81 11.44
CA SER A 149 -13.17 -1.97 10.25
C SER A 149 -11.82 -1.72 9.58
N PHE A 150 -11.89 -1.16 8.38
CA PHE A 150 -10.75 -0.73 7.60
C PHE A 150 -10.85 0.79 7.34
N ARG A 151 -9.86 1.55 7.76
CA ARG A 151 -9.78 3.00 7.59
C ARG A 151 -8.67 3.38 6.63
N VAL A 152 -8.94 4.37 5.79
CA VAL A 152 -7.98 4.91 4.81
C VAL A 152 -8.19 6.41 4.71
N ASP A 153 -7.10 7.15 4.56
CA ASP A 153 -7.15 8.54 4.18
C ASP A 153 -6.44 8.79 2.84
N THR A 154 -6.89 9.78 2.09
CA THR A 154 -6.28 10.12 0.81
C THR A 154 -6.49 11.60 0.48
N ASN A 155 -5.67 12.12 -0.43
CA ASN A 155 -5.82 13.49 -0.92
C ASN A 155 -7.09 13.63 -1.78
N PHE A 156 -7.72 14.80 -1.73
CA PHE A 156 -8.95 15.11 -2.47
C PHE A 156 -8.79 15.03 -4.01
N ASP A 157 -7.58 15.18 -4.51
CA ASP A 157 -7.24 15.12 -5.94
C ASP A 157 -6.78 13.72 -6.41
N ASN A 158 -6.67 12.75 -5.50
CA ASN A 158 -6.32 11.37 -5.84
C ASN A 158 -7.54 10.60 -6.40
N ARG A 159 -7.95 10.97 -7.61
CA ARG A 159 -9.16 10.42 -8.27
C ARG A 159 -9.14 8.91 -8.42
N TYR A 160 -7.97 8.30 -8.56
CA TYR A 160 -7.85 6.83 -8.68
C TYR A 160 -8.18 6.15 -7.37
N MET A 161 -7.64 6.65 -6.26
CA MET A 161 -7.92 6.12 -4.92
C MET A 161 -9.40 6.34 -4.58
N LEU A 162 -9.94 7.54 -4.77
CA LEU A 162 -11.34 7.85 -4.47
C LEU A 162 -12.31 6.89 -5.18
N ARG A 163 -12.14 6.67 -6.49
CA ARG A 163 -12.96 5.72 -7.25
C ARG A 163 -12.78 4.27 -6.79
N MET A 164 -11.59 3.91 -6.34
CA MET A 164 -11.33 2.57 -5.84
C MET A 164 -12.01 2.35 -4.48
N LEU A 165 -11.91 3.31 -3.57
CA LEU A 165 -12.57 3.26 -2.26
C LEU A 165 -14.08 3.12 -2.40
N GLU A 166 -14.71 3.94 -3.27
CA GLU A 166 -16.14 3.84 -3.57
C GLU A 166 -16.53 2.43 -4.06
N ARG A 167 -15.79 1.89 -5.05
CA ARG A 167 -16.06 0.53 -5.58
C ARG A 167 -15.84 -0.60 -4.57
N LEU A 168 -14.98 -0.38 -3.58
CA LEU A 168 -14.71 -1.34 -2.51
C LEU A 168 -15.65 -1.19 -1.31
N GLY A 169 -16.59 -0.23 -1.36
CA GLY A 169 -17.61 -0.05 -0.34
C GLY A 169 -17.16 0.75 0.88
N PHE A 170 -16.12 1.59 0.72
CA PHE A 170 -15.74 2.54 1.77
C PHE A 170 -16.68 3.74 1.76
N ALA A 171 -17.11 4.16 2.94
CA ALA A 171 -17.92 5.37 3.15
C ALA A 171 -17.03 6.54 3.59
N TYR A 172 -17.36 7.73 3.14
CA TYR A 172 -16.71 8.97 3.58
C TYR A 172 -17.10 9.28 5.02
N CYS A 173 -16.11 9.60 5.85
CA CYS A 173 -16.27 9.85 7.29
C CYS A 173 -15.93 11.28 7.71
N GLY A 174 -15.18 12.03 6.92
CA GLY A 174 -14.76 13.37 7.29
C GLY A 174 -13.34 13.69 6.78
N LYS A 175 -12.65 14.56 7.49
CA LYS A 175 -11.31 15.01 7.14
C LYS A 175 -10.31 14.76 8.26
N ILE A 176 -9.06 14.48 7.89
CA ILE A 176 -7.92 14.41 8.80
C ILE A 176 -6.95 15.54 8.42
N VAL A 177 -6.48 16.27 9.42
CA VAL A 177 -5.49 17.33 9.23
C VAL A 177 -4.12 16.83 9.64
N TYR A 178 -3.21 16.80 8.68
CA TYR A 178 -1.78 16.55 8.91
C TYR A 178 -1.00 17.85 8.75
N GLY A 179 0.24 17.90 9.22
CA GLY A 179 1.13 19.03 8.93
C GLY A 179 1.36 19.27 7.42
N SER A 180 1.15 18.25 6.59
CA SER A 180 1.22 18.30 5.12
C SER A 180 -0.11 18.63 4.43
N GLY A 181 -1.15 18.99 5.19
CA GLY A 181 -2.48 19.37 4.67
C GLY A 181 -3.59 18.39 5.01
N GLU A 182 -4.79 18.69 4.51
CA GLU A 182 -5.99 17.89 4.75
C GLU A 182 -6.03 16.63 3.89
N ARG A 183 -6.64 15.57 4.45
CA ARG A 183 -6.97 14.32 3.75
C ARG A 183 -8.44 14.00 3.95
N LEU A 184 -9.04 13.37 2.95
CA LEU A 184 -10.39 12.81 3.06
C LEU A 184 -10.29 11.43 3.72
N ALA A 185 -11.08 11.21 4.76
CA ALA A 185 -11.10 10.00 5.56
C ALA A 185 -12.26 9.09 5.17
N PHE A 186 -11.98 7.80 5.06
CA PHE A 186 -12.94 6.77 4.66
C PHE A 186 -12.86 5.57 5.59
N GLU A 187 -13.98 4.93 5.83
CA GLU A 187 -14.06 3.69 6.61
C GLU A 187 -14.96 2.68 5.91
N LYS A 188 -14.56 1.42 6.01
CA LYS A 188 -15.37 0.25 5.65
C LYS A 188 -15.53 -0.62 6.88
N PRO A 189 -16.73 -0.61 7.54
CA PRO A 189 -17.04 -1.56 8.59
C PRO A 189 -17.06 -2.99 8.06
N PHE A 190 -16.65 -3.93 8.89
CA PHE A 190 -16.80 -5.34 8.57
C PHE A 190 -18.12 -5.84 9.18
N GLU A 191 -18.91 -6.54 8.38
CA GLU A 191 -20.09 -7.25 8.86
C GLU A 191 -19.64 -8.35 9.84
N ALA A 192 -20.35 -8.46 10.95
CA ALA A 192 -20.14 -9.48 11.97
C ALA A 192 -20.49 -10.89 11.44
#